data_c706a6bc8fce97571f0b4b670f8a35a1
#
_entry.id   c706a6bc8fce97571f0b4b670f8a35a1
#
_cell.length_a   1.000
_cell.length_b   1.000
_cell.length_c   1.000
_cell.angle_alpha   90.00
_cell.angle_beta   90.00
_cell.angle_gamma   90.00
#
_symmetry.space_group_name_H-M   'P 1'
#
loop_
_entity.id
_entity.type
_entity.pdbx_description
1 polymer ?
#
loop_
_entity_poly.entity_id
_entity_poly.type
_entity_poly.pdbx_seq_one_letter_code
_entity_poly.pdbx_strand_id
1 'polypeptide(L)'
;MPTPEQAFSNISGQLEKVGIKTKAVPEKWSPDYLDRVQGGKDHGIHLLGWTGDYNDTDNFVGVFFGTKKPEFGFENKELFKALSDARKEPQLEKQTPMYEDINKKVAEFVPAVPLAHPAPSLAFSERVEEFPVSPVNDEVFNEIKLSK
;
A
#
# COMPACT_ATOMS: atom_id res chain seq x y z
N MET A 1 -9.98 10.44 5.10
CA MET A 1 -9.84 9.70 3.83
C MET A 1 -11.24 9.46 3.28
N PRO A 2 -11.50 9.60 1.97
CA PRO A 2 -12.81 9.28 1.41
C PRO A 2 -13.14 7.80 1.60
N THR A 3 -14.43 7.47 1.69
CA THR A 3 -14.84 6.07 1.72
C THR A 3 -14.53 5.37 0.40
N PRO A 4 -14.44 4.04 0.37
CA PRO A 4 -14.24 3.30 -0.88
C PRO A 4 -15.26 3.65 -1.96
N GLU A 5 -16.54 3.90 -1.58
CA GLU A 5 -17.60 4.30 -2.49
C GLU A 5 -17.37 5.71 -3.07
N GLN A 6 -16.90 6.64 -2.25
CA GLN A 6 -16.55 7.99 -2.71
C GLN A 6 -15.35 7.96 -3.65
N ALA A 7 -14.32 7.16 -3.33
CA ALA A 7 -13.17 6.96 -4.20
C ALA A 7 -13.59 6.36 -5.54
N PHE A 8 -14.43 5.32 -5.53
CA PHE A 8 -14.98 4.71 -6.75
C PHE A 8 -15.76 5.74 -7.57
N SER A 9 -16.68 6.49 -6.96
CA SER A 9 -17.50 7.48 -7.67
C SER A 9 -16.65 8.55 -8.36
N ASN A 10 -15.62 9.03 -7.68
CA ASN A 10 -14.72 10.03 -8.24
C ASN A 10 -13.89 9.47 -9.42
N ILE A 11 -13.32 8.28 -9.29
CA ILE A 11 -12.51 7.64 -10.33
C ILE A 11 -13.40 7.28 -11.53
N SER A 12 -14.56 6.68 -11.28
CA SER A 12 -15.55 6.32 -12.30
C SER A 12 -15.96 7.54 -13.12
N GLY A 13 -16.30 8.65 -12.46
CA GLY A 13 -16.68 9.88 -13.14
C GLY A 13 -15.57 10.50 -13.99
N GLN A 14 -14.30 10.31 -13.60
CA GLN A 14 -13.16 10.75 -14.41
C GLN A 14 -12.91 9.84 -15.61
N LEU A 15 -13.02 8.52 -15.43
CA LEU A 15 -12.88 7.53 -16.49
C LEU A 15 -13.97 7.68 -17.56
N GLU A 16 -15.21 7.98 -17.14
CA GLU A 16 -16.33 8.19 -18.03
C GLU A 16 -16.13 9.39 -18.97
N LYS A 17 -15.48 10.46 -18.49
CA LYS A 17 -15.14 11.63 -19.31
C LYS A 17 -14.19 11.32 -20.47
N VAL A 18 -13.43 10.25 -20.36
CA VAL A 18 -12.52 9.75 -21.42
C VAL A 18 -13.06 8.50 -22.13
N GLY A 19 -14.35 8.21 -21.96
CA GLY A 19 -15.06 7.15 -22.67
C GLY A 19 -14.96 5.75 -22.04
N ILE A 20 -14.37 5.62 -20.85
CA ILE A 20 -14.24 4.34 -20.16
C ILE A 20 -15.43 4.17 -19.19
N LYS A 21 -16.33 3.24 -19.51
CA LYS A 21 -17.47 2.91 -18.65
C LYS A 21 -17.05 1.93 -17.57
N THR A 22 -17.46 2.19 -16.34
CA THR A 22 -17.17 1.35 -15.17
C THR A 22 -18.44 0.80 -14.57
N LYS A 23 -18.31 -0.34 -13.88
CA LYS A 23 -19.36 -0.96 -13.08
C LYS A 23 -18.84 -1.21 -11.67
N ALA A 24 -19.52 -0.68 -10.66
CA ALA A 24 -19.18 -0.96 -9.27
C ALA A 24 -19.47 -2.42 -8.92
N VAL A 25 -18.52 -3.03 -8.20
CA VAL A 25 -18.68 -4.36 -7.59
C VAL A 25 -18.31 -4.22 -6.10
N PRO A 26 -19.22 -3.66 -5.28
CA PRO A 26 -18.96 -3.49 -3.85
C PRO A 26 -18.97 -4.83 -3.14
N GLU A 27 -17.96 -5.08 -2.34
CA GLU A 27 -17.82 -6.29 -1.54
C GLU A 27 -17.29 -5.96 -0.15
N LYS A 28 -17.53 -6.86 0.81
CA LYS A 28 -16.91 -6.80 2.12
C LYS A 28 -15.42 -7.10 1.99
N TRP A 29 -14.61 -6.38 2.78
CA TRP A 29 -13.15 -6.53 2.76
C TRP A 29 -12.71 -7.99 2.98
N SER A 30 -13.26 -8.65 3.96
CA SER A 30 -12.91 -10.04 4.28
C SER A 30 -14.18 -10.86 4.55
N PRO A 31 -14.21 -12.15 4.16
CA PRO A 31 -13.17 -12.87 3.40
C PRO A 31 -13.21 -12.62 1.89
N ASP A 32 -14.34 -12.21 1.35
CA ASP A 32 -14.69 -12.34 -0.08
C ASP A 32 -13.80 -11.51 -1.00
N TYR A 33 -13.59 -10.23 -0.66
CA TYR A 33 -12.84 -9.28 -1.50
C TYR A 33 -11.37 -9.68 -1.65
N LEU A 34 -10.68 -9.93 -0.53
CA LEU A 34 -9.25 -10.27 -0.55
C LEU A 34 -9.00 -11.59 -1.28
N ASP A 35 -9.78 -12.62 -0.99
CA ASP A 35 -9.63 -13.93 -1.63
C ASP A 35 -9.84 -13.86 -3.14
N ARG A 36 -10.76 -13.00 -3.58
CA ARG A 36 -11.05 -12.81 -4.99
C ARG A 36 -9.94 -12.03 -5.69
N VAL A 37 -9.53 -10.90 -5.12
CA VAL A 37 -8.49 -10.03 -5.69
C VAL A 37 -7.15 -10.75 -5.71
N GLN A 38 -6.67 -11.26 -4.57
CA GLN A 38 -5.39 -11.94 -4.45
C GLN A 38 -5.35 -13.28 -5.21
N GLY A 39 -6.51 -13.90 -5.41
CA GLY A 39 -6.63 -15.08 -6.26
C GLY A 39 -6.61 -14.79 -7.77
N GLY A 40 -6.49 -13.52 -8.18
CA GLY A 40 -6.45 -13.12 -9.58
C GLY A 40 -7.76 -13.39 -10.33
N LYS A 41 -8.88 -13.44 -9.60
CA LYS A 41 -10.21 -13.66 -10.17
C LYS A 41 -10.89 -12.37 -10.64
N ASP A 42 -10.27 -11.23 -10.35
CA ASP A 42 -10.71 -9.93 -10.80
C ASP A 42 -10.13 -9.60 -12.17
N HIS A 43 -10.97 -9.01 -13.04
CA HIS A 43 -10.60 -8.57 -14.38
C HIS A 43 -10.82 -7.07 -14.59
N GLY A 44 -10.72 -6.30 -13.52
CA GLY A 44 -10.96 -4.86 -13.54
C GLY A 44 -9.94 -4.09 -12.71
N ILE A 45 -10.33 -2.90 -12.27
CA ILE A 45 -9.56 -2.10 -11.33
C ILE A 45 -10.05 -2.40 -9.92
N HIS A 46 -9.15 -2.65 -8.99
CA HIS A 46 -9.46 -2.88 -7.60
C HIS A 46 -8.66 -1.96 -6.68
N LEU A 47 -9.17 -1.68 -5.50
CA LEU A 47 -8.52 -0.85 -4.49
C LEU A 47 -7.88 -1.74 -3.44
N LEU A 48 -6.58 -1.58 -3.23
CA LEU A 48 -5.83 -2.22 -2.16
C LEU A 48 -5.09 -1.18 -1.32
N GLY A 49 -4.84 -1.51 -0.07
CA GLY A 49 -4.00 -0.74 0.83
C GLY A 49 -2.98 -1.65 1.54
N TRP A 50 -1.95 -1.02 2.10
CA TRP A 50 -0.94 -1.68 2.90
C TRP A 50 -0.49 -0.78 4.05
N THR A 51 -0.38 -1.31 5.24
CA THR A 51 0.07 -0.57 6.43
C THR A 51 1.51 -0.90 6.84
N GLY A 52 2.12 -1.90 6.24
CA GLY A 52 3.44 -2.38 6.60
C GLY A 52 3.46 -3.18 7.91
N ASP A 53 4.29 -4.23 7.95
CA ASP A 53 4.50 -5.05 9.15
C ASP A 53 5.74 -4.59 9.92
N TYR A 54 6.66 -3.90 9.26
CA TYR A 54 7.90 -3.35 9.81
C TYR A 54 8.37 -2.17 8.96
N ASN A 55 9.17 -1.29 9.58
CA ASN A 55 9.62 -0.05 8.95
C ASN A 55 10.80 -0.30 7.99
N ASP A 56 10.50 -0.84 6.82
CA ASP A 56 11.46 -1.08 5.74
C ASP A 56 10.81 -0.78 4.39
N THR A 57 11.56 -0.21 3.46
CA THR A 57 11.07 0.14 2.12
C THR A 57 10.59 -1.08 1.35
N ASP A 58 11.25 -2.22 1.49
CA ASP A 58 10.86 -3.48 0.84
C ASP A 58 9.50 -3.97 1.31
N ASN A 59 9.13 -3.72 2.57
CA ASN A 59 7.81 -4.10 3.10
C ASN A 59 6.66 -3.36 2.40
N PHE A 60 6.93 -2.25 1.74
CA PHE A 60 5.94 -1.51 0.95
C PHE A 60 6.03 -1.82 -0.55
N VAL A 61 7.19 -1.60 -1.15
CA VAL A 61 7.37 -1.74 -2.61
C VAL A 61 7.52 -3.20 -3.00
N GLY A 62 8.31 -3.97 -2.25
CA GLY A 62 8.59 -5.37 -2.53
C GLY A 62 7.38 -6.28 -2.33
N VAL A 63 6.51 -5.98 -1.35
CA VAL A 63 5.27 -6.74 -1.14
C VAL A 63 4.37 -6.70 -2.36
N PHE A 64 4.22 -5.55 -3.01
CA PHE A 64 3.37 -5.42 -4.18
C PHE A 64 4.07 -5.78 -5.49
N PHE A 65 5.33 -5.40 -5.67
CA PHE A 65 5.98 -5.43 -6.98
C PHE A 65 7.20 -6.36 -7.06
N GLY A 66 7.53 -7.10 -5.98
CA GLY A 66 8.75 -7.93 -5.91
C GLY A 66 8.65 -9.28 -6.61
N THR A 67 7.46 -9.75 -6.90
CA THR A 67 7.21 -11.03 -7.56
C THR A 67 5.97 -10.96 -8.43
N LYS A 68 5.80 -11.93 -9.32
CA LYS A 68 4.55 -12.11 -10.05
C LYS A 68 3.43 -12.48 -9.06
N LYS A 69 2.36 -11.71 -9.08
CA LYS A 69 1.17 -11.94 -8.27
C LYS A 69 -0.07 -11.93 -9.14
N PRO A 70 -1.05 -12.83 -8.85
CA PRO A 70 -2.26 -12.92 -9.64
C PRO A 70 -3.05 -11.62 -9.72
N GLU A 71 -3.11 -10.87 -8.61
CA GLU A 71 -3.88 -9.63 -8.50
C GLU A 71 -3.38 -8.51 -9.41
N PHE A 72 -2.10 -8.49 -9.74
CA PHE A 72 -1.52 -7.47 -10.61
C PHE A 72 -1.38 -7.91 -12.06
N GLY A 73 -1.35 -9.21 -12.32
CA GLY A 73 -1.33 -9.77 -13.66
C GLY A 73 -0.12 -9.43 -14.53
N PHE A 74 0.94 -8.84 -13.96
CA PHE A 74 2.15 -8.49 -14.70
C PHE A 74 3.33 -9.40 -14.34
N GLU A 75 4.31 -9.45 -15.27
CA GLU A 75 5.60 -10.10 -15.04
C GLU A 75 6.71 -9.17 -15.58
N ASN A 76 7.49 -8.61 -14.66
CA ASN A 76 8.65 -7.77 -14.98
C ASN A 76 9.89 -8.31 -14.26
N LYS A 77 10.65 -9.17 -14.95
CA LYS A 77 11.81 -9.86 -14.37
C LYS A 77 12.93 -8.90 -13.96
N GLU A 78 13.08 -7.78 -14.66
CA GLU A 78 14.08 -6.76 -14.31
C GLU A 78 13.73 -6.08 -13.00
N LEU A 79 12.45 -5.68 -12.83
CA LEU A 79 11.95 -5.11 -11.58
C LEU A 79 12.06 -6.08 -10.42
N PHE A 80 11.69 -7.36 -10.63
CA PHE A 80 11.80 -8.40 -9.60
C PHE A 80 13.26 -8.61 -9.16
N LYS A 81 14.19 -8.59 -10.13
CA LYS A 81 15.62 -8.68 -9.83
C LYS A 81 16.12 -7.46 -9.07
N ALA A 82 15.76 -6.26 -9.49
CA ALA A 82 16.17 -5.03 -8.81
C ALA A 82 15.71 -5.00 -7.35
N LEU A 83 14.46 -5.37 -7.07
CA LEU A 83 13.93 -5.50 -5.70
C LEU A 83 14.66 -6.58 -4.89
N SER A 84 14.92 -7.74 -5.49
CA SER A 84 15.69 -8.81 -4.82
C SER A 84 17.12 -8.38 -4.49
N ASP A 85 17.76 -7.60 -5.34
CA ASP A 85 19.12 -7.12 -5.12
C ASP A 85 19.14 -6.02 -4.04
N ALA A 86 18.20 -5.08 -4.07
CA ALA A 86 18.06 -4.02 -3.06
C ALA A 86 17.82 -4.60 -1.65
N ARG A 87 16.97 -5.62 -1.53
CA ARG A 87 16.70 -6.32 -0.27
C ARG A 87 17.96 -6.94 0.35
N LYS A 88 18.93 -7.35 -0.46
CA LYS A 88 20.16 -8.00 -0.01
C LYS A 88 21.28 -7.01 0.35
N GLU A 89 21.14 -5.75 0.00
CA GLU A 89 22.15 -4.72 0.29
C GLU A 89 22.04 -4.30 1.77
N PRO A 90 23.06 -4.61 2.61
CA PRO A 90 23.00 -4.31 4.03
C PRO A 90 23.38 -2.86 4.37
N GLN A 91 23.96 -2.13 3.43
CA GLN A 91 24.40 -0.75 3.65
C GLN A 91 23.33 0.23 3.19
N LEU A 92 22.70 0.94 4.13
CA LEU A 92 21.60 1.86 3.87
C LEU A 92 21.96 2.93 2.81
N GLU A 93 23.19 3.45 2.85
CA GLU A 93 23.68 4.43 1.87
C GLU A 93 23.70 3.92 0.42
N LYS A 94 23.87 2.61 0.24
CA LYS A 94 23.80 1.95 -1.07
C LYS A 94 22.40 1.49 -1.40
N GLN A 95 21.65 1.04 -0.42
CA GLN A 95 20.30 0.53 -0.57
C GLN A 95 19.32 1.65 -0.96
N THR A 96 19.42 2.83 -0.34
CA THR A 96 18.53 3.97 -0.61
C THR A 96 18.46 4.33 -2.09
N PRO A 97 19.57 4.58 -2.81
CA PRO A 97 19.49 4.90 -4.24
C PRO A 97 18.94 3.75 -5.09
N MET A 98 19.09 2.49 -4.65
CA MET A 98 18.49 1.35 -5.35
C MET A 98 16.94 1.42 -5.28
N TYR A 99 16.38 1.72 -4.11
CA TYR A 99 14.93 1.88 -3.97
C TYR A 99 14.40 3.15 -4.66
N GLU A 100 15.19 4.22 -4.72
CA GLU A 100 14.83 5.40 -5.51
C GLU A 100 14.73 5.09 -7.01
N ASP A 101 15.66 4.30 -7.56
CA ASP A 101 15.61 3.83 -8.94
C ASP A 101 14.44 2.87 -9.18
N ILE A 102 14.19 1.95 -8.24
CA ILE A 102 13.04 1.04 -8.27
C ILE A 102 11.73 1.83 -8.31
N ASN A 103 11.58 2.85 -7.47
CA ASN A 103 10.37 3.68 -7.47
C ASN A 103 10.16 4.39 -8.82
N LYS A 104 11.22 4.87 -9.48
CA LYS A 104 11.13 5.42 -10.84
C LYS A 104 10.67 4.36 -11.84
N LYS A 105 11.25 3.16 -11.80
CA LYS A 105 10.84 2.04 -12.68
C LYS A 105 9.39 1.63 -12.46
N VAL A 106 8.93 1.59 -11.21
CA VAL A 106 7.51 1.32 -10.90
C VAL A 106 6.61 2.42 -11.44
N ALA A 107 7.00 3.70 -11.29
CA ALA A 107 6.24 4.82 -11.80
C ALA A 107 6.16 4.83 -13.34
N GLU A 108 7.22 4.45 -14.04
CA GLU A 108 7.25 4.33 -15.50
C GLU A 108 6.44 3.14 -16.01
N PHE A 109 6.48 2.03 -15.30
CA PHE A 109 5.75 0.81 -15.67
C PHE A 109 4.24 0.88 -15.36
N VAL A 110 3.85 1.71 -14.37
CA VAL A 110 2.46 1.98 -13.94
C VAL A 110 1.66 0.70 -13.65
N PRO A 111 2.14 -0.22 -12.82
CA PRO A 111 1.36 -1.41 -12.45
C PRO A 111 0.19 -1.09 -11.51
N ALA A 112 0.26 0.03 -10.81
CA ALA A 112 -0.76 0.55 -9.91
C ALA A 112 -0.71 2.08 -9.86
N VAL A 113 -1.81 2.71 -9.45
CA VAL A 113 -1.91 4.16 -9.25
C VAL A 113 -1.98 4.43 -7.75
N PRO A 114 -0.94 5.03 -7.14
CA PRO A 114 -0.99 5.45 -5.74
C PRO A 114 -2.07 6.53 -5.56
N LEU A 115 -2.99 6.33 -4.63
CA LEU A 115 -4.08 7.27 -4.37
C LEU A 115 -3.82 8.16 -3.17
N ALA A 116 -3.30 7.60 -2.09
CA ALA A 116 -3.08 8.33 -0.85
C ALA A 116 -2.06 7.62 0.06
N HIS A 117 -1.33 8.42 0.83
CA HIS A 117 -0.52 7.98 1.95
C HIS A 117 -1.12 8.62 3.21
N PRO A 118 -2.06 7.93 3.89
CA PRO A 118 -2.74 8.50 5.05
C PRO A 118 -1.78 8.60 6.25
N ALA A 119 -1.89 9.70 6.99
CA ALA A 119 -1.34 9.80 8.33
C ALA A 119 -2.45 9.39 9.32
N PRO A 120 -2.29 8.31 10.08
CA PRO A 120 -3.25 7.93 11.11
C PRO A 120 -3.36 9.04 12.16
N SER A 121 -4.58 9.28 12.65
CA SER A 121 -4.82 10.21 13.74
C SER A 121 -5.19 9.42 14.99
N LEU A 122 -4.48 9.68 16.08
CA LEU A 122 -4.72 9.08 17.37
C LEU A 122 -5.34 10.13 18.29
N ALA A 123 -6.38 9.74 19.04
CA ALA A 123 -7.03 10.58 20.03
C ALA A 123 -6.79 10.02 21.43
N PHE A 124 -6.37 10.89 22.35
CA PHE A 124 -6.06 10.54 23.73
C PHE A 124 -6.90 11.35 24.68
N SER A 125 -7.13 10.81 25.90
CA SER A 125 -7.62 11.61 27.00
C SER A 125 -6.52 12.53 27.53
N GLU A 126 -6.91 13.60 28.23
CA GLU A 126 -5.97 14.55 28.86
C GLU A 126 -5.02 13.89 29.89
N ARG A 127 -5.35 12.68 30.32
CA ARG A 127 -4.51 11.89 31.22
C ARG A 127 -3.30 11.26 30.56
N VAL A 128 -3.23 11.22 29.23
CA VAL A 128 -2.08 10.65 28.50
C VAL A 128 -1.04 11.74 28.33
N GLU A 129 0.08 11.64 29.04
CA GLU A 129 1.20 12.59 28.93
C GLU A 129 2.17 12.22 27.81
N GLU A 130 2.36 10.90 27.57
CA GLU A 130 3.26 10.42 26.53
C GLU A 130 2.69 9.15 25.90
N PHE A 131 2.72 9.10 24.57
CA PHE A 131 2.29 7.94 23.79
C PHE A 131 3.36 7.59 22.77
N PRO A 132 3.91 6.34 22.78
CA PRO A 132 4.86 5.88 21.79
C PRO A 132 4.14 5.63 20.46
N VAL A 133 4.41 6.47 19.46
CA VAL A 133 3.79 6.33 18.13
C VAL A 133 4.57 5.32 17.29
N SER A 134 3.89 4.30 16.80
CA SER A 134 4.47 3.34 15.87
C SER A 134 4.31 3.77 14.40
N PRO A 135 5.35 3.66 13.56
CA PRO A 135 5.24 3.93 12.14
C PRO A 135 4.46 2.85 11.37
N VAL A 136 4.17 1.72 12.00
CA VAL A 136 3.48 0.56 11.40
C VAL A 136 2.20 0.16 12.13
N ASN A 137 1.64 1.06 12.94
CA ASN A 137 0.42 0.85 13.77
C ASN A 137 0.54 -0.35 14.74
N ASP A 138 1.71 -0.54 15.29
CA ASP A 138 1.97 -1.53 16.35
C ASP A 138 2.39 -0.76 17.62
N GLU A 139 1.40 -0.25 18.35
CA GLU A 139 1.59 0.61 19.50
C GLU A 139 1.97 -0.20 20.74
N VAL A 140 2.99 0.26 21.44
CA VAL A 140 3.52 -0.38 22.66
C VAL A 140 2.82 0.21 23.89
N PHE A 141 1.65 -0.32 24.24
CA PHE A 141 0.77 0.23 25.29
C PHE A 141 1.39 0.26 26.69
N ASN A 142 2.36 -0.59 27.01
CA ASN A 142 3.06 -0.58 28.31
C ASN A 142 4.06 0.58 28.44
N GLU A 143 4.32 1.33 27.41
CA GLU A 143 5.17 2.51 27.43
C GLU A 143 4.39 3.83 27.55
N ILE A 144 3.06 3.76 27.59
CA ILE A 144 2.19 4.91 27.79
C ILE A 144 2.40 5.50 29.17
N LYS A 145 2.64 6.83 29.26
CA LYS A 145 2.69 7.54 30.53
C LYS A 145 1.38 8.27 30.79
N LEU A 146 0.86 8.08 31.98
CA LEU A 146 -0.37 8.72 32.44
C LEU A 146 -0.05 9.73 33.54
N SER A 147 -0.77 10.85 33.55
CA SER A 147 -0.78 11.79 34.68
C SER A 147 -1.31 11.12 35.95
N LYS A 148 -0.79 11.56 37.09
CA LYS A 148 -1.25 11.10 38.42
C LYS A 148 -2.65 11.62 38.76
#